data_c52985801b30633e4e7e47b3d0e91110
#
_entry.id   c52985801b30633e4e7e47b3d0e91110
#
_cell.length_a   1.000
_cell.length_b   1.000
_cell.length_c   1.000
_cell.angle_alpha   90.00
_cell.angle_beta   90.00
_cell.angle_gamma   90.00
#
_symmetry.space_group_name_H-M   'P 1'
#
loop_
_entity.id
_entity.type
_entity.pdbx_description
1 polymer ?
#
loop_
_entity_poly.entity_id
_entity_poly.type
_entity_poly.pdbx_seq_one_letter_code
_entity_poly.pdbx_strand_id
1 'polypeptide(L)'
;MESKLLEEKDLELLNDVVEDDDMIFDMNNIKKFYNNKSTISFIAKTNNKIVGFAYGYDIIHPNGKHAYFLYSIGMLPDYQDKGYGTKLLSFIKDYISNNGYFEMFVLTDKSNPRACHVYEKLGGKNDYDDEICYVYDFEGDK
;
A
#
# COMPACT_ATOMS: atom_id res chain seq x y z
N MET A 1 -0.69 18.57 2.19
CA MET A 1 -0.31 17.14 2.32
C MET A 1 0.79 16.80 1.34
N GLU A 2 1.78 16.09 1.79
CA GLU A 2 2.88 15.62 0.95
C GLU A 2 2.87 14.11 0.84
N SER A 3 2.93 13.59 -0.37
CA SER A 3 3.10 12.15 -0.62
C SER A 3 4.57 11.88 -0.89
N LYS A 4 5.14 10.88 -0.25
CA LYS A 4 6.57 10.57 -0.39
C LYS A 4 6.85 9.12 -0.02
N LEU A 5 8.07 8.68 -0.34
CA LEU A 5 8.57 7.40 0.15
C LEU A 5 8.74 7.44 1.66
N LEU A 6 8.50 6.33 2.31
CA LEU A 6 8.78 6.19 3.73
C LEU A 6 10.30 6.24 3.95
N GLU A 7 10.72 7.05 4.90
CA GLU A 7 12.14 7.15 5.27
C GLU A 7 12.33 6.66 6.70
N GLU A 8 13.55 6.33 7.06
CA GLU A 8 13.86 5.84 8.39
C GLU A 8 13.41 6.80 9.49
N LYS A 9 13.57 8.09 9.26
CA LYS A 9 13.17 9.12 10.23
C LYS A 9 11.67 9.17 10.48
N ASP A 10 10.87 8.56 9.60
CA ASP A 10 9.42 8.58 9.70
C ASP A 10 8.86 7.38 10.47
N LEU A 11 9.68 6.38 10.78
CA LEU A 11 9.20 5.12 11.34
C LEU A 11 8.47 5.29 12.67
N GLU A 12 8.93 6.21 13.51
CA GLU A 12 8.28 6.46 14.79
C GLU A 12 6.88 7.05 14.64
N LEU A 13 6.62 7.70 13.52
CA LEU A 13 5.33 8.35 13.27
C LEU A 13 4.28 7.38 12.73
N LEU A 14 4.68 6.14 12.42
CA LEU A 14 3.74 5.17 11.87
C LEU A 14 2.74 4.64 12.89
N ASN A 15 3.02 4.79 14.18
CA ASN A 15 2.16 4.26 15.23
C ASN A 15 0.70 4.68 15.10
N ASP A 16 0.46 5.90 14.62
CA ASP A 16 -0.89 6.45 14.55
C ASP A 16 -1.70 5.90 13.37
N VAL A 17 -1.02 5.28 12.39
CA VAL A 17 -1.65 4.90 11.13
C VAL A 17 -1.78 3.39 11.00
N VAL A 18 -0.95 2.65 11.70
CA VAL A 18 -0.99 1.19 11.66
C VAL A 18 -1.77 0.73 12.89
N GLU A 19 -3.08 0.91 12.83
CA GLU A 19 -3.94 0.41 13.87
C GLU A 19 -4.62 -0.81 13.36
N ASP A 20 -4.29 -1.93 13.94
CA ASP A 20 -5.06 -3.13 13.80
C ASP A 20 -5.14 -3.69 15.21
N ASP A 21 -6.33 -3.97 15.68
CA ASP A 21 -6.58 -4.43 17.05
C ASP A 21 -5.77 -5.67 17.41
N ASP A 22 -5.38 -6.44 16.42
CA ASP A 22 -4.63 -7.68 16.64
C ASP A 22 -3.12 -7.51 16.43
N MET A 23 -2.67 -6.30 16.08
CA MET A 23 -1.26 -6.08 15.84
C MET A 23 -0.63 -5.23 16.91
N ILE A 24 0.33 -5.80 17.60
CA ILE A 24 1.19 -5.03 18.48
C ILE A 24 2.24 -4.35 17.60
N PHE A 25 2.23 -3.04 17.62
CA PHE A 25 3.16 -2.25 16.84
C PHE A 25 4.51 -2.25 17.54
N ASP A 26 5.41 -3.09 17.05
CA ASP A 26 6.73 -3.24 17.64
C ASP A 26 7.78 -2.61 16.71
N MET A 27 8.57 -1.69 17.24
CA MET A 27 9.58 -1.00 16.45
C MET A 27 10.58 -1.98 15.82
N ASN A 28 10.88 -3.10 16.46
CA ASN A 28 11.76 -4.09 15.87
C ASN A 28 11.14 -4.70 14.61
N ASN A 29 9.85 -4.97 14.63
CA ASN A 29 9.14 -5.49 13.45
C ASN A 29 9.09 -4.46 12.33
N ILE A 30 8.88 -3.20 12.69
CA ILE A 30 8.83 -2.11 11.71
C ILE A 30 10.18 -1.96 11.03
N LYS A 31 11.26 -2.01 11.78
CA LYS A 31 12.60 -1.91 11.21
C LYS A 31 12.91 -3.07 10.27
N LYS A 32 12.50 -4.29 10.64
CA LYS A 32 12.65 -5.44 9.75
C LYS A 32 11.86 -5.25 8.46
N PHE A 33 10.62 -4.77 8.59
CA PHE A 33 9.78 -4.48 7.44
C PHE A 33 10.45 -3.42 6.55
N TYR A 34 10.87 -2.30 7.15
CA TYR A 34 11.47 -1.21 6.41
C TYR A 34 12.76 -1.63 5.71
N ASN A 35 13.57 -2.45 6.37
CA ASN A 35 14.86 -2.89 5.82
C ASN A 35 14.77 -4.04 4.83
N ASN A 36 13.59 -4.60 4.63
CA ASN A 36 13.39 -5.65 3.65
C ASN A 36 13.49 -5.03 2.25
N LYS A 37 14.40 -5.55 1.44
CA LYS A 37 14.68 -4.98 0.11
C LYS A 37 13.52 -5.12 -0.86
N SER A 38 12.59 -6.04 -0.61
CA SER A 38 11.44 -6.23 -1.48
C SER A 38 10.28 -5.31 -1.15
N THR A 39 10.31 -4.61 -0.01
CA THR A 39 9.21 -3.71 0.33
C THR A 39 9.47 -2.32 -0.22
N ILE A 40 8.42 -1.69 -0.71
CA ILE A 40 8.44 -0.28 -1.09
C ILE A 40 7.22 0.35 -0.43
N SER A 41 7.48 1.34 0.41
CA SER A 41 6.44 1.95 1.24
C SER A 41 6.34 3.45 1.00
N PHE A 42 5.12 3.95 1.13
CA PHE A 42 4.81 5.36 0.86
C PHE A 42 3.99 5.92 2.00
N ILE A 43 4.13 7.21 2.24
CA ILE A 43 3.35 7.90 3.25
C ILE A 43 2.73 9.18 2.67
N ALA A 44 1.62 9.56 3.27
CA ALA A 44 1.05 10.90 3.11
C ALA A 44 1.25 11.61 4.43
N LYS A 45 1.86 12.78 4.39
CA LYS A 45 2.29 13.48 5.58
C LYS A 45 1.79 14.92 5.59
N THR A 46 1.36 15.39 6.74
CA THR A 46 0.97 16.77 6.92
C THR A 46 1.41 17.22 8.32
N ASN A 47 2.12 18.35 8.40
CA ASN A 47 2.57 18.94 9.67
C ASN A 47 3.24 17.94 10.63
N ASN A 48 4.19 17.16 10.12
CA ASN A 48 4.90 16.14 10.89
C ASN A 48 4.03 14.99 11.38
N LYS A 49 2.86 14.81 10.78
CA LYS A 49 1.98 13.71 11.11
C LYS A 49 1.77 12.85 9.86
N ILE A 50 1.89 11.55 10.00
CA ILE A 50 1.54 10.63 8.92
C ILE A 50 0.04 10.43 8.94
N VAL A 51 -0.62 10.76 7.84
CA VAL A 51 -2.08 10.65 7.72
C VAL A 51 -2.49 9.56 6.75
N GLY A 52 -1.56 9.01 6.00
CA GLY A 52 -1.80 7.89 5.11
C GLY A 52 -0.56 7.03 5.00
N PHE A 53 -0.79 5.74 4.75
CA PHE A 53 0.30 4.78 4.63
C PHE A 53 -0.05 3.74 3.59
N ALA A 54 0.93 3.42 2.77
CA ALA A 54 0.77 2.39 1.75
C ALA A 54 2.05 1.59 1.65
N TYR A 55 1.92 0.31 1.42
CA TYR A 55 3.10 -0.52 1.20
C TYR A 55 2.79 -1.68 0.28
N GLY A 56 3.83 -2.17 -0.33
CA GLY A 56 3.73 -3.29 -1.24
C GLY A 56 5.08 -3.91 -1.50
N TYR A 57 5.11 -4.80 -2.47
CA TYR A 57 6.24 -5.68 -2.67
C TYR A 57 6.68 -5.72 -4.12
N ASP A 58 8.00 -5.65 -4.30
CA ASP A 58 8.65 -5.86 -5.58
C ASP A 58 8.64 -7.35 -5.86
N ILE A 59 8.05 -7.76 -6.97
CA ILE A 59 7.99 -9.15 -7.40
C ILE A 59 8.80 -9.27 -8.68
N ILE A 60 9.97 -9.91 -8.57
CA ILE A 60 10.81 -10.16 -9.74
C ILE A 60 10.36 -11.44 -10.43
N HIS A 61 10.21 -11.39 -11.74
CA HIS A 61 9.83 -12.53 -12.57
C HIS A 61 11.09 -13.20 -13.15
N PRO A 62 10.98 -14.47 -13.57
CA PRO A 62 12.15 -15.16 -14.14
C PRO A 62 12.77 -14.49 -15.34
N ASN A 63 12.00 -13.67 -16.07
CA ASN A 63 12.53 -12.92 -17.21
C ASN A 63 13.23 -11.62 -16.82
N GLY A 64 13.38 -11.38 -15.50
CA GLY A 64 14.03 -10.18 -15.00
C GLY A 64 13.13 -8.96 -14.85
N LYS A 65 11.88 -9.05 -15.27
CA LYS A 65 10.95 -7.93 -15.13
C LYS A 65 10.38 -7.88 -13.72
N HIS A 66 10.04 -6.67 -13.27
CA HIS A 66 9.51 -6.44 -11.93
C HIS A 66 8.07 -5.96 -11.99
N ALA A 67 7.20 -6.56 -11.18
CA ALA A 67 5.87 -6.04 -10.90
C ALA A 67 5.84 -5.50 -9.48
N TYR A 68 4.98 -4.53 -9.21
CA TYR A 68 4.76 -4.05 -7.87
C TYR A 68 3.36 -4.47 -7.40
N PHE A 69 3.31 -5.20 -6.31
CA PHE A 69 2.05 -5.57 -5.68
C PHE A 69 1.78 -4.58 -4.55
N LEU A 70 0.87 -3.65 -4.80
CA LEU A 70 0.43 -2.71 -3.75
C LEU A 70 -0.47 -3.50 -2.80
N TYR A 71 0.06 -3.83 -1.64
CA TYR A 71 -0.61 -4.73 -0.71
C TYR A 71 -1.65 -4.01 0.15
N SER A 72 -1.33 -2.81 0.60
CA SER A 72 -2.20 -2.05 1.50
C SER A 72 -2.06 -0.56 1.23
N ILE A 73 -3.18 0.15 1.30
CA ILE A 73 -3.20 1.60 1.23
C ILE A 73 -4.37 2.09 2.07
N GLY A 74 -4.14 3.05 2.93
CA GLY A 74 -5.18 3.60 3.79
C GLY A 74 -4.87 5.01 4.25
N MET A 75 -5.91 5.71 4.64
CA MET A 75 -5.85 7.06 5.21
C MET A 75 -6.52 7.03 6.57
N LEU A 76 -6.05 7.87 7.49
CA LEU A 76 -6.74 8.07 8.76
C LEU A 76 -8.17 8.54 8.52
N PRO A 77 -9.12 8.17 9.39
CA PRO A 77 -10.54 8.48 9.18
C PRO A 77 -10.83 9.95 8.85
N ASP A 78 -10.18 10.88 9.54
CA ASP A 78 -10.41 12.30 9.31
C ASP A 78 -9.89 12.79 7.96
N TYR A 79 -9.12 11.96 7.27
CA TYR A 79 -8.53 12.33 5.99
C TYR A 79 -9.11 11.52 4.83
N GLN A 80 -10.16 10.75 5.10
CA GLN A 80 -10.85 9.99 4.06
C GLN A 80 -11.86 10.87 3.34
N ASP A 81 -12.21 10.48 2.11
CA ASP A 81 -13.24 11.16 1.29
C ASP A 81 -12.93 12.62 0.96
N LYS A 82 -11.66 12.99 0.98
CA LYS A 82 -11.21 14.35 0.68
C LYS A 82 -10.23 14.41 -0.49
N GLY A 83 -10.07 13.29 -1.20
CA GLY A 83 -9.16 13.22 -2.34
C GLY A 83 -7.71 12.91 -1.97
N TYR A 84 -7.39 12.77 -0.70
CA TYR A 84 -6.01 12.50 -0.27
C TYR A 84 -5.54 11.11 -0.66
N GLY A 85 -6.42 10.11 -0.57
CA GLY A 85 -6.09 8.75 -1.01
C GLY A 85 -5.80 8.68 -2.50
N THR A 86 -6.56 9.44 -3.29
CA THR A 86 -6.32 9.54 -4.73
C THR A 86 -4.96 10.16 -5.01
N LYS A 87 -4.59 11.21 -4.27
CA LYS A 87 -3.29 11.86 -4.43
C LYS A 87 -2.15 10.92 -4.08
N LEU A 88 -2.30 10.18 -2.98
CA LEU A 88 -1.28 9.22 -2.57
C LEU A 88 -1.13 8.13 -3.63
N LEU A 89 -2.22 7.56 -4.09
CA LEU A 89 -2.18 6.52 -5.11
C LEU A 89 -1.59 7.03 -6.43
N SER A 90 -1.91 8.26 -6.81
CA SER A 90 -1.34 8.88 -8.01
C SER A 90 0.18 8.99 -7.89
N PHE A 91 0.67 9.41 -6.73
CA PHE A 91 2.10 9.48 -6.47
C PHE A 91 2.77 8.10 -6.59
N ILE A 92 2.14 7.09 -5.98
CA ILE A 92 2.65 5.72 -6.02
C ILE A 92 2.72 5.22 -7.46
N LYS A 93 1.65 5.42 -8.22
CA LYS A 93 1.58 5.00 -9.61
C LYS A 93 2.71 5.62 -10.43
N ASP A 94 2.92 6.93 -10.28
CA ASP A 94 3.96 7.62 -11.00
C ASP A 94 5.35 7.13 -10.60
N TYR A 95 5.57 6.97 -9.30
CA TYR A 95 6.85 6.48 -8.81
C TYR A 95 7.17 5.09 -9.37
N ILE A 96 6.23 4.18 -9.29
CA ILE A 96 6.41 2.81 -9.75
C ILE A 96 6.64 2.78 -11.26
N SER A 97 5.84 3.50 -12.03
CA SER A 97 6.00 3.51 -13.48
C SER A 97 7.34 4.10 -13.91
N ASN A 98 7.87 5.06 -13.15
CA ASN A 98 9.15 5.71 -13.47
C ASN A 98 10.37 4.92 -12.99
N ASN A 99 10.17 3.84 -12.26
CA ASN A 99 11.27 3.05 -11.71
C ASN A 99 11.39 1.66 -12.30
N GLY A 100 10.93 1.48 -13.54
CA GLY A 100 11.22 0.26 -14.30
C GLY A 100 10.27 -0.90 -14.07
N TYR A 101 9.16 -0.68 -13.39
CA TYR A 101 8.17 -1.73 -13.19
C TYR A 101 7.28 -1.85 -14.41
N PHE A 102 7.01 -3.10 -14.84
CA PHE A 102 6.14 -3.27 -16.01
C PHE A 102 4.65 -3.23 -15.64
N GLU A 103 4.35 -3.41 -14.35
CA GLU A 103 2.97 -3.51 -13.91
C GLU A 103 2.87 -3.21 -12.43
N MET A 104 1.75 -2.66 -12.02
CA MET A 104 1.37 -2.56 -10.62
C MET A 104 -0.03 -3.14 -10.49
N PHE A 105 -0.27 -3.96 -9.48
CA PHE A 105 -1.60 -4.48 -9.23
C PHE A 105 -1.95 -4.38 -7.74
N VAL A 106 -3.26 -4.32 -7.48
CA VAL A 106 -3.81 -4.21 -6.13
C VAL A 106 -5.08 -5.04 -6.10
N LEU A 107 -5.35 -5.66 -4.96
CA LEU A 107 -6.56 -6.44 -4.76
C LEU A 107 -7.51 -5.67 -3.86
N THR A 108 -8.78 -5.70 -4.19
CA THR A 108 -9.82 -5.11 -3.36
C THR A 108 -11.10 -5.90 -3.55
N ASP A 109 -12.10 -5.62 -2.72
CA ASP A 109 -13.39 -6.31 -2.80
C ASP A 109 -14.38 -5.49 -3.62
N LYS A 110 -15.23 -6.17 -4.39
CA LYS A 110 -16.31 -5.50 -5.09
C LYS A 110 -17.26 -4.79 -4.13
N SER A 111 -17.30 -5.25 -2.89
CA SER A 111 -18.12 -4.63 -1.85
C SER A 111 -17.54 -3.33 -1.32
N ASN A 112 -16.38 -2.91 -1.83
CA ASN A 112 -15.75 -1.65 -1.44
C ASN A 112 -15.75 -0.69 -2.65
N PRO A 113 -16.90 -0.06 -2.96
CA PRO A 113 -17.01 0.79 -4.14
C PRO A 113 -16.12 2.03 -4.10
N ARG A 114 -15.79 2.51 -2.89
CA ARG A 114 -14.90 3.66 -2.75
C ARG A 114 -13.52 3.33 -3.30
N ALA A 115 -12.96 2.19 -2.90
CA ALA A 115 -11.65 1.77 -3.38
C ALA A 115 -11.67 1.52 -4.88
N CYS A 116 -12.69 0.81 -5.37
CA CYS A 116 -12.84 0.54 -6.79
C CYS A 116 -12.86 1.84 -7.60
N HIS A 117 -13.63 2.83 -7.11
CA HIS A 117 -13.74 4.11 -7.79
C HIS A 117 -12.37 4.81 -7.91
N VAL A 118 -11.60 4.80 -6.84
CA VAL A 118 -10.28 5.44 -6.84
C VAL A 118 -9.34 4.76 -7.82
N TYR A 119 -9.32 3.43 -7.82
CA TYR A 119 -8.45 2.68 -8.73
C TYR A 119 -8.83 2.90 -10.19
N GLU A 120 -10.12 2.87 -10.49
CA GLU A 120 -10.60 3.08 -11.86
C GLU A 120 -10.36 4.51 -12.33
N LYS A 121 -10.56 5.48 -11.44
CA LYS A 121 -10.32 6.89 -11.76
C LYS A 121 -8.86 7.14 -12.20
N LEU A 122 -7.93 6.40 -11.65
CA LEU A 122 -6.51 6.52 -11.99
C LEU A 122 -6.08 5.55 -13.10
N GLY A 123 -7.02 4.95 -13.80
CA GLY A 123 -6.73 4.15 -14.97
C GLY A 123 -6.56 2.66 -14.73
N GLY A 124 -6.83 2.21 -13.52
CA GLY A 124 -6.78 0.78 -13.22
C GLY A 124 -7.90 0.04 -13.92
N LYS A 125 -7.63 -1.18 -14.35
CA LYS A 125 -8.59 -2.01 -15.03
C LYS A 125 -8.71 -3.35 -14.33
N ASN A 126 -9.94 -3.83 -14.17
CA ASN A 126 -10.16 -5.16 -13.66
C ASN A 126 -10.40 -6.07 -14.87
N ASP A 127 -9.35 -6.77 -15.28
CA ASP A 127 -9.39 -7.64 -16.44
C ASP A 127 -9.67 -9.10 -16.05
N TYR A 128 -9.95 -9.36 -14.78
CA TYR A 128 -10.10 -10.72 -14.27
C TYR A 128 -11.53 -10.94 -13.79
N ASP A 129 -12.26 -11.78 -14.51
CA ASP A 129 -13.64 -12.11 -14.13
C ASP A 129 -13.73 -13.43 -13.39
N ASP A 130 -12.82 -14.34 -13.68
CA ASP A 130 -12.91 -15.72 -13.18
C ASP A 130 -11.90 -16.08 -12.10
N GLU A 131 -10.91 -15.24 -11.85
CA GLU A 131 -9.89 -15.55 -10.87
C GLU A 131 -10.46 -15.50 -9.47
N ILE A 132 -10.10 -16.50 -8.67
CA ILE A 132 -10.45 -16.56 -7.26
C ILE A 132 -9.18 -16.79 -6.47
N CYS A 133 -9.22 -16.44 -5.20
CA CYS A 133 -8.06 -16.54 -4.32
C CYS A 133 -8.30 -17.63 -3.28
N TYR A 134 -7.39 -18.60 -3.21
CA TYR A 134 -7.43 -19.61 -2.15
C TYR A 134 -6.41 -19.22 -1.10
N VAL A 135 -6.82 -19.21 0.16
CA VAL A 135 -5.95 -18.86 1.27
C VAL A 135 -5.71 -20.10 2.12
N TYR A 136 -4.45 -20.39 2.38
CA TYR A 136 -4.05 -21.45 3.30
C TYR A 136 -3.57 -20.75 4.57
N ASP A 137 -4.41 -20.76 5.60
CA ASP A 137 -4.11 -20.06 6.83
C ASP A 137 -3.38 -20.99 7.77
N PHE A 138 -2.12 -20.67 8.10
CA PHE A 138 -1.29 -21.51 8.94
C PHE A 138 -1.32 -21.13 10.43
N GLU A 139 -1.98 -20.00 10.76
CA GLU A 139 -2.11 -19.62 12.15
C GLU A 139 -3.51 -19.74 12.66
N GLY A 140 -4.51 -19.77 11.80
CA GLY A 140 -5.84 -19.56 12.03
C GLY A 140 -6.56 -20.39 12.83
N ASP A 141 -7.80 -20.15 12.83
CA ASP A 141 -8.68 -20.80 13.29
C ASP A 141 -8.64 -22.12 13.35
N LYS A 142 -8.48 -22.46 14.18
CA LYS A 142 -8.34 -23.84 14.37
C LYS A 142 -9.59 -24.42 14.88
#